data_e233071edc998f7218dcfc8ac229c637
#
_entry.id   e233071edc998f7218dcfc8ac229c637
#
_cell.length_a   1.000
_cell.length_b   1.000
_cell.length_c   1.000
_cell.angle_alpha   90.00
_cell.angle_beta   90.00
_cell.angle_gamma   90.00
#
_symmetry.space_group_name_H-M   'P 1'
#
loop_
_entity.id
_entity.type
_entity.pdbx_description
1 polymer ?
#
loop_
_entity_poly.entity_id
_entity_poly.type
_entity_poly.pdbx_seq_one_letter_code
_entity_poly.pdbx_strand_id
1 'polypeptide(L)'
;MLKALRKSLTALAAFAIATSFIASSFAGEFTVHQGKRYRATLSLGSVERMVDNDAIAQRFRALGFTRVRVSGSGATRKVEGVWPGKDMSANMPRQIVAVARL
;
A
#
# COMPACT_ATOMS: atom_id res chain seq x y z
N MET A 1 5.02 -6.90 -19.65
CA MET A 1 5.88 -6.32 -18.63
C MET A 1 5.40 -4.97 -18.18
N LEU A 2 5.42 -4.00 -19.05
CA LEU A 2 4.94 -2.69 -18.68
C LEU A 2 3.48 -2.69 -18.25
N LYS A 3 2.67 -3.53 -18.87
CA LYS A 3 1.27 -3.63 -18.49
C LYS A 3 1.07 -4.15 -17.09
N ALA A 4 1.84 -5.14 -16.69
CA ALA A 4 1.74 -5.67 -15.35
C ALA A 4 2.16 -4.65 -14.31
N LEU A 5 3.26 -3.95 -14.59
CA LEU A 5 3.73 -2.92 -13.70
C LEU A 5 2.71 -1.79 -13.60
N ARG A 6 2.14 -1.42 -14.74
CA ARG A 6 1.14 -0.38 -14.79
C ARG A 6 -0.13 -0.78 -14.02
N LYS A 7 -0.50 -2.06 -14.09
CA LYS A 7 -1.63 -2.55 -13.32
C LYS A 7 -1.38 -2.45 -11.83
N SER A 8 -0.18 -2.75 -11.40
CA SER A 8 0.16 -2.64 -9.99
C SER A 8 0.07 -1.20 -9.52
N LEU A 9 0.58 -0.27 -10.31
CA LEU A 9 0.47 1.14 -10.00
C LEU A 9 -0.98 1.60 -9.97
N THR A 10 -1.77 1.09 -10.90
CA THR A 10 -3.19 1.41 -10.96
C THR A 10 -3.91 0.87 -9.74
N ALA A 11 -3.57 -0.33 -9.30
CA ALA A 11 -4.19 -0.90 -8.13
C ALA A 11 -3.85 -0.11 -6.87
N LEU A 12 -2.61 0.37 -6.78
CA LEU A 12 -2.21 1.20 -5.68
C LEU A 12 -2.98 2.53 -5.71
N ALA A 13 -3.10 3.11 -6.88
CA ALA A 13 -3.87 4.32 -7.05
C ALA A 13 -5.35 4.10 -6.74
N ALA A 14 -5.88 2.94 -7.10
CA ALA A 14 -7.26 2.61 -6.81
C ALA A 14 -7.52 2.51 -5.32
N PHE A 15 -6.57 1.94 -4.58
CA PHE A 15 -6.69 1.92 -3.14
C PHE A 15 -6.77 3.34 -2.58
N ALA A 16 -5.90 4.20 -3.10
CA ALA A 16 -5.88 5.58 -2.69
C ALA A 16 -7.14 6.32 -3.12
N ILE A 17 -7.59 6.06 -4.34
CA ILE A 17 -8.77 6.71 -4.88
C ILE A 17 -10.03 6.33 -4.15
N ALA A 18 -10.08 5.11 -3.62
CA ALA A 18 -11.23 4.73 -2.81
C ALA A 18 -11.42 5.70 -1.66
N THR A 19 -10.39 6.45 -1.35
CA THR A 19 -10.46 7.48 -0.34
C THR A 19 -10.56 8.87 -0.94
N SER A 20 -10.61 8.93 -2.23
CA SER A 20 -10.98 10.09 -3.04
C SER A 20 -10.15 11.31 -2.97
N PHE A 21 -8.84 11.21 -2.86
CA PHE A 21 -8.15 12.46 -2.86
C PHE A 21 -6.73 12.43 -3.21
N ILE A 22 -6.32 11.41 -3.83
CA ILE A 22 -4.99 11.25 -3.85
C ILE A 22 -4.26 11.49 -5.04
N ALA A 23 -4.92 11.61 -6.13
CA ALA A 23 -4.30 11.62 -7.42
C ALA A 23 -3.14 12.56 -7.53
N SER A 24 -3.18 13.64 -6.83
CA SER A 24 -2.15 14.65 -6.98
C SER A 24 -1.14 14.67 -5.86
N SER A 25 -1.22 13.73 -4.93
CA SER A 25 -0.33 13.78 -3.79
C SER A 25 0.35 12.46 -3.56
N PHE A 26 1.65 12.47 -3.57
CA PHE A 26 2.44 11.30 -3.31
C PHE A 26 3.30 11.54 -2.09
N ALA A 27 3.54 10.48 -1.34
CA ALA A 27 4.56 10.52 -0.31
C ALA A 27 5.94 10.36 -0.93
N GLY A 28 5.99 10.05 -2.20
CA GLY A 28 7.23 9.84 -2.93
C GLY A 28 7.23 8.49 -3.60
N GLU A 29 8.35 8.16 -4.20
CA GLU A 29 8.53 6.88 -4.85
C GLU A 29 9.22 5.92 -3.89
N PHE A 30 8.77 4.68 -3.89
CA PHE A 30 9.37 3.66 -3.06
C PHE A 30 9.64 2.42 -3.91
N THR A 31 10.79 1.79 -3.66
CA THR A 31 11.17 0.58 -4.35
C THR A 31 11.06 -0.61 -3.42
N VAL A 32 10.33 -1.63 -3.86
CA VAL A 32 10.28 -2.90 -3.14
C VAL A 32 11.21 -3.89 -3.82
N HIS A 33 11.92 -4.65 -3.01
CA HIS A 33 12.88 -5.63 -3.49
C HIS A 33 12.37 -7.04 -3.26
N GLN A 34 12.68 -7.91 -4.20
CA GLN A 34 12.21 -9.28 -4.17
C GLN A 34 12.61 -9.99 -2.87
N GLY A 35 11.64 -10.64 -2.26
CA GLY A 35 11.85 -11.44 -1.05
C GLY A 35 11.97 -10.65 0.24
N LYS A 36 11.85 -9.36 0.18
CA LYS A 36 12.00 -8.53 1.38
C LYS A 36 10.66 -8.26 2.04
N ARG A 37 10.70 -8.05 3.33
CA ARG A 37 9.53 -7.77 4.12
C ARG A 37 9.49 -6.28 4.43
N TYR A 38 8.31 -5.72 4.36
CA TYR A 38 8.11 -4.28 4.56
C TYR A 38 6.98 -4.04 5.54
N ARG A 39 7.07 -2.92 6.24
CA ARG A 39 5.99 -2.44 7.07
C ARG A 39 5.67 -1.02 6.62
N ALA A 40 4.41 -0.79 6.29
CA ALA A 40 3.93 0.55 5.96
C ALA A 40 3.04 1.05 7.08
N THR A 41 3.16 2.32 7.39
CA THR A 41 2.27 2.98 8.33
C THR A 41 1.31 3.83 7.53
N LEU A 42 0.03 3.61 7.76
CA LEU A 42 -1.03 4.35 7.07
C LEU A 42 -1.64 5.37 8.02
N SER A 43 -1.91 6.54 7.45
CA SER A 43 -2.69 7.56 8.14
C SER A 43 -3.97 7.78 7.35
N LEU A 44 -5.10 7.44 7.94
CA LEU A 44 -6.38 7.43 7.27
C LEU A 44 -7.22 8.65 7.67
N GLY A 45 -7.94 9.17 6.70
CA GLY A 45 -8.84 10.28 6.94
C GLY A 45 -10.12 9.86 7.63
N SER A 46 -11.02 10.79 7.83
CA SER A 46 -12.24 10.54 8.61
C SER A 46 -13.14 9.49 7.99
N VAL A 47 -13.18 9.41 6.67
CA VAL A 47 -13.97 8.38 5.99
C VAL A 47 -13.18 7.07 5.91
N GLU A 48 -11.92 7.18 5.59
CA GLU A 48 -11.04 6.04 5.38
C GLU A 48 -10.87 5.20 6.62
N ARG A 49 -10.90 5.83 7.79
CA ARG A 49 -10.67 5.12 9.05
C ARG A 49 -11.77 4.09 9.35
N MET A 50 -12.86 4.14 8.60
CA MET A 50 -13.94 3.18 8.77
C MET A 50 -13.68 1.86 8.06
N VAL A 51 -12.63 1.79 7.24
CA VAL A 51 -12.30 0.56 6.54
C VAL A 51 -11.75 -0.45 7.55
N ASP A 52 -12.08 -1.71 7.38
CA ASP A 52 -11.55 -2.73 8.28
C ASP A 52 -10.19 -3.25 7.78
N ASN A 53 -9.49 -3.92 8.67
CA ASN A 53 -8.15 -4.40 8.37
C ASN A 53 -8.14 -5.46 7.27
N ASP A 54 -9.20 -6.24 7.15
CA ASP A 54 -9.29 -7.24 6.09
C ASP A 54 -9.35 -6.59 4.72
N ALA A 55 -10.08 -5.50 4.60
CA ALA A 55 -10.16 -4.79 3.33
C ALA A 55 -8.80 -4.19 2.96
N ILE A 56 -8.09 -3.66 3.93
CA ILE A 56 -6.74 -3.15 3.69
C ILE A 56 -5.82 -4.28 3.25
N ALA A 57 -5.87 -5.41 3.95
CA ALA A 57 -5.05 -6.55 3.61
C ALA A 57 -5.31 -7.05 2.19
N GLN A 58 -6.58 -7.10 1.80
CA GLN A 58 -6.92 -7.54 0.45
C GLN A 58 -6.36 -6.62 -0.61
N ARG A 59 -6.34 -5.32 -0.35
CA ARG A 59 -5.76 -4.37 -1.30
C ARG A 59 -4.27 -4.62 -1.48
N PHE A 60 -3.56 -4.89 -0.40
CA PHE A 60 -2.13 -5.15 -0.49
C PHE A 60 -1.85 -6.51 -1.14
N ARG A 61 -2.69 -7.50 -0.91
CA ARG A 61 -2.56 -8.77 -1.62
C ARG A 61 -2.80 -8.59 -3.11
N ALA A 62 -3.76 -7.76 -3.47
CA ALA A 62 -4.05 -7.48 -4.87
C ALA A 62 -2.88 -6.78 -5.57
N LEU A 63 -2.06 -6.05 -4.83
CA LEU A 63 -0.85 -5.46 -5.36
C LEU A 63 0.25 -6.46 -5.59
N GLY A 64 0.16 -7.64 -5.00
CA GLY A 64 1.15 -8.69 -5.16
C GLY A 64 1.90 -9.07 -3.90
N PHE A 65 1.62 -8.42 -2.79
CA PHE A 65 2.27 -8.77 -1.52
C PHE A 65 1.70 -10.08 -0.99
N THR A 66 2.56 -10.83 -0.30
CA THR A 66 2.17 -12.06 0.38
C THR A 66 2.41 -11.89 1.88
N ARG A 67 1.84 -12.80 2.65
CA ARG A 67 1.97 -12.77 4.12
C ARG A 67 1.59 -11.41 4.67
N VAL A 68 0.49 -10.88 4.15
CA VAL A 68 0.03 -9.55 4.53
C VAL A 68 -0.63 -9.62 5.90
N ARG A 69 -0.26 -8.68 6.73
CA ARG A 69 -0.80 -8.57 8.08
C ARG A 69 -1.09 -7.11 8.37
N VAL A 70 -2.30 -6.81 8.81
CA VAL A 70 -2.69 -5.45 9.12
C VAL A 70 -3.06 -5.36 10.58
N SER A 71 -2.60 -4.31 11.24
CA SER A 71 -2.89 -4.09 12.65
C SER A 71 -3.26 -2.63 12.88
N GLY A 72 -3.82 -2.37 14.04
CA GLY A 72 -4.26 -1.04 14.42
C GLY A 72 -5.73 -0.83 14.15
N SER A 73 -6.22 0.33 14.54
CA SER A 73 -7.61 0.72 14.32
C SER A 73 -7.68 2.23 14.18
N GLY A 74 -8.82 2.72 13.67
CA GLY A 74 -9.00 4.15 13.50
C GLY A 74 -8.10 4.71 12.41
N ALA A 75 -7.48 5.84 12.70
CA ALA A 75 -6.72 6.57 11.70
C ALA A 75 -5.35 5.97 11.39
N THR A 76 -4.76 5.26 12.33
CA THR A 76 -3.41 4.73 12.15
C THR A 76 -3.46 3.21 12.01
N ARG A 77 -2.94 2.72 10.90
CA ARG A 77 -2.87 1.28 10.64
C ARG A 77 -1.47 0.93 10.22
N LYS A 78 -1.05 -0.30 10.51
CA LYS A 78 0.25 -0.81 10.06
C LYS A 78 0.02 -2.03 9.22
N VAL A 79 0.69 -2.08 8.07
CA VAL A 79 0.58 -3.17 7.13
C VAL A 79 1.95 -3.76 6.93
N GLU A 80 2.06 -5.07 7.13
CA GLU A 80 3.29 -5.79 6.85
C GLU A 80 3.05 -6.77 5.71
N GLY A 81 4.07 -6.99 4.91
CA GLY A 81 3.97 -7.95 3.84
C GLY A 81 5.32 -8.21 3.21
N VAL A 82 5.39 -9.30 2.47
CA VAL A 82 6.59 -9.68 1.74
C VAL A 82 6.33 -9.44 0.27
N TRP A 83 7.32 -8.88 -0.41
CA TRP A 83 7.25 -8.69 -1.85
C TRP A 83 7.91 -9.89 -2.54
N PRO A 84 7.14 -10.78 -3.18
CA PRO A 84 7.71 -11.98 -3.79
C PRO A 84 8.18 -11.77 -5.22
N GLY A 85 7.77 -10.69 -5.85
CA GLY A 85 8.06 -10.44 -7.26
C GLY A 85 9.39 -9.75 -7.47
N LYS A 86 9.65 -9.40 -8.72
CA LYS A 86 10.86 -8.66 -9.07
C LYS A 86 10.84 -7.28 -8.43
N ASP A 87 12.01 -6.71 -8.27
CA ASP A 87 12.11 -5.35 -7.74
C ASP A 87 11.25 -4.41 -8.56
N MET A 88 10.54 -3.54 -7.87
CA MET A 88 9.59 -2.67 -8.50
C MET A 88 9.49 -1.36 -7.73
N SER A 89 9.35 -0.27 -8.46
CA SER A 89 9.15 1.05 -7.87
C SER A 89 7.77 1.58 -8.22
N ALA A 90 7.18 2.28 -7.30
CA ALA A 90 5.88 2.89 -7.50
C ALA A 90 5.75 4.13 -6.64
N ASN A 91 4.93 5.05 -7.08
CA ASN A 91 4.58 6.21 -6.27
C ASN A 91 3.65 5.76 -5.15
N MET A 92 3.92 6.23 -3.95
CA MET A 92 3.10 5.88 -2.80
C MET A 92 1.95 6.87 -2.65
N PRO A 93 0.75 6.38 -2.33
CA PRO A 93 -0.33 7.29 -1.99
C PRO A 93 -0.02 8.02 -0.69
N ARG A 94 -0.64 9.17 -0.52
CA ARG A 94 -0.34 10.01 0.64
C ARG A 94 -0.77 9.37 1.96
N GLN A 95 -1.62 8.37 1.93
CA GLN A 95 -1.99 7.65 3.14
C GLN A 95 -0.83 6.89 3.74
N ILE A 96 0.15 6.52 2.93
CA ILE A 96 1.34 5.85 3.44
C ILE A 96 2.31 6.92 3.90
N VAL A 97 2.47 7.04 5.21
CA VAL A 97 3.30 8.08 5.78
C VAL A 97 4.69 7.60 6.16
N ALA A 98 4.91 6.31 6.18
CA ALA A 98 6.23 5.74 6.45
C ALA A 98 6.29 4.32 5.94
N VAL A 99 7.46 3.92 5.47
CA VAL A 99 7.73 2.54 5.07
C VAL A 99 9.08 2.15 5.62
N ALA A 100 9.14 0.98 6.20
CA ALA A 100 10.39 0.43 6.71
C ALA A 100 10.58 -0.97 6.14
N ARG A 101 11.81 -1.30 5.79
CA ARG A 101 12.17 -2.66 5.43
C ARG A 101 12.55 -3.40 6.71
N LEU A 102 11.93 -4.53 6.92
CA LEU A 102 12.15 -5.33 8.12
C LEU A 102 13.24 -6.36 7.94
#